data_6f4919629bc26be3efe15cfc45ead075
#
_entry.id   6f4919629bc26be3efe15cfc45ead075
#
_cell.length_a   1.000
_cell.length_b   1.000
_cell.length_c   1.000
_cell.angle_alpha   90.00
_cell.angle_beta   90.00
_cell.angle_gamma   90.00
#
_symmetry.space_group_name_H-M   'P 1'
#
loop_
_entity.id
_entity.type
_entity.pdbx_description
1 polymer ?
#
loop_
_entity_poly.entity_id
_entity_poly.type
_entity_poly.pdbx_seq_one_letter_code
_entity_poly.pdbx_strand_id
1 'polypeptide(L)'
;MKHFKIFTILLLLFSFYPATQSHAVSKKIPVKFVSVVDGDTVRVKQGSKVITLRMLLIDTPESKDPNKPVQPYAVEAGKYLDSYLRYANLSMQYDNNQKTDRYGRHLVYLYANNRLVNDEMVRSGYARVGYIYSQKYYLNALKKTESVAKAKKLRIWSIPGYVNTRGEGFIYNPTKPVVKKQAPKPVAKQAVVKQPATKAGYPTSKYRKGAPKTFQNCTALKKYYPYGVTIHHVSYQKKHDRDKDKLACEASKVSYQAWMKNN
;
A
#
# COMPACT_ATOMS: atom_id res chain seq x y z
N MET A 1 64.62 -31.70 -6.50
CA MET A 1 63.78 -31.43 -5.33
C MET A 1 63.44 -29.93 -5.18
N LYS A 2 62.92 -29.28 -6.24
CA LYS A 2 62.58 -27.81 -6.21
C LYS A 2 61.15 -27.49 -6.66
N HIS A 3 60.27 -28.48 -6.89
CA HIS A 3 58.91 -28.24 -7.43
C HIS A 3 57.78 -28.55 -6.48
N PHE A 4 58.07 -28.87 -5.18
CA PHE A 4 57.02 -29.26 -4.23
C PHE A 4 56.52 -28.12 -3.34
N LYS A 5 57.09 -26.90 -3.40
CA LYS A 5 56.67 -25.79 -2.53
C LYS A 5 55.66 -24.82 -3.13
N ILE A 6 55.31 -24.92 -4.40
CA ILE A 6 54.38 -23.99 -5.04
C ILE A 6 52.94 -24.46 -4.99
N PHE A 7 52.69 -25.75 -4.78
CA PHE A 7 51.32 -26.31 -4.75
C PHE A 7 50.56 -26.09 -3.45
N THR A 8 51.25 -25.81 -2.34
CA THR A 8 50.61 -25.64 -1.02
C THR A 8 50.05 -24.23 -0.80
N ILE A 9 50.48 -23.24 -1.54
CA ILE A 9 50.00 -21.83 -1.38
C ILE A 9 48.69 -21.54 -2.15
N LEU A 10 48.39 -22.33 -3.18
CA LEU A 10 47.18 -22.13 -3.99
C LEU A 10 45.89 -22.65 -3.33
N LEU A 11 46.02 -23.50 -2.28
CA LEU A 11 44.86 -24.11 -1.59
C LEU A 11 44.27 -23.25 -0.49
N LEU A 12 44.93 -22.18 -0.06
CA LEU A 12 44.49 -21.31 1.04
C LEU A 12 43.73 -20.04 0.63
N LEU A 13 43.57 -19.79 -0.67
CA LEU A 13 42.86 -18.62 -1.16
C LEU A 13 41.36 -18.83 -1.45
N PHE A 14 40.83 -20.03 -1.16
CA PHE A 14 39.43 -20.37 -1.52
C PHE A 14 38.44 -20.28 -0.34
N SER A 15 38.84 -19.74 0.81
CA SER A 15 38.03 -19.84 2.06
C SER A 15 37.37 -18.53 2.51
N PHE A 16 37.38 -17.46 1.74
CA PHE A 16 36.67 -16.22 2.09
C PHE A 16 35.61 -15.85 1.07
N TYR A 17 34.63 -16.75 0.84
CA TYR A 17 33.34 -16.29 0.35
C TYR A 17 32.53 -15.85 1.56
N PRO A 18 32.17 -14.55 1.69
CA PRO A 18 31.25 -14.14 2.72
C PRO A 18 29.93 -14.89 2.48
N ALA A 19 29.53 -15.70 3.44
CA ALA A 19 28.22 -16.33 3.41
C ALA A 19 27.18 -15.21 3.33
N THR A 20 26.59 -15.01 2.17
CA THR A 20 25.43 -14.13 1.99
C THR A 20 24.32 -14.74 2.85
N GLN A 21 24.03 -14.12 4.00
CA GLN A 21 22.88 -14.50 4.82
C GLN A 21 21.64 -14.31 3.97
N SER A 22 21.12 -15.40 3.45
CA SER A 22 19.81 -15.42 2.79
C SER A 22 18.75 -15.10 3.84
N HIS A 23 18.21 -13.89 3.79
CA HIS A 23 17.02 -13.56 4.57
C HIS A 23 15.84 -14.33 3.97
N ALA A 24 15.47 -15.44 4.58
CA ALA A 24 14.32 -16.23 4.19
C ALA A 24 13.07 -15.69 4.89
N VAL A 25 12.02 -15.37 4.14
CA VAL A 25 10.68 -15.08 4.66
C VAL A 25 9.84 -16.35 4.74
N SER A 26 8.86 -16.39 5.62
CA SER A 26 7.96 -17.53 5.76
C SER A 26 7.05 -17.68 4.53
N LYS A 27 6.37 -18.84 4.42
CA LYS A 27 5.28 -19.04 3.46
C LYS A 27 4.14 -18.06 3.76
N LYS A 28 3.44 -17.58 2.72
CA LYS A 28 2.24 -16.76 2.87
C LYS A 28 1.11 -17.55 3.52
N ILE A 29 0.47 -16.97 4.53
CA ILE A 29 -0.63 -17.55 5.31
C ILE A 29 -1.91 -16.80 4.94
N PRO A 30 -2.96 -17.46 4.40
CA PRO A 30 -4.23 -16.82 4.10
C PRO A 30 -4.93 -16.30 5.38
N VAL A 31 -5.52 -15.12 5.29
CA VAL A 31 -6.30 -14.50 6.37
C VAL A 31 -7.53 -13.80 5.81
N LYS A 32 -8.53 -13.52 6.65
CA LYS A 32 -9.74 -12.78 6.26
C LYS A 32 -9.77 -11.43 6.96
N PHE A 33 -10.12 -10.39 6.24
CA PHE A 33 -10.27 -9.03 6.78
C PHE A 33 -11.34 -8.97 7.88
N VAL A 34 -11.06 -8.24 8.95
CA VAL A 34 -12.02 -7.92 10.01
C VAL A 34 -12.21 -6.42 10.12
N SER A 35 -11.16 -5.67 10.41
CA SER A 35 -11.22 -4.21 10.55
C SER A 35 -9.82 -3.58 10.50
N VAL A 36 -9.76 -2.31 10.18
CA VAL A 36 -8.57 -1.48 10.35
C VAL A 36 -8.55 -0.89 11.76
N VAL A 37 -7.40 -0.87 12.41
CA VAL A 37 -7.15 -0.15 13.66
C VAL A 37 -6.66 1.26 13.34
N ASP A 38 -5.59 1.35 12.53
CA ASP A 38 -4.98 2.58 12.02
C ASP A 38 -4.29 2.31 10.67
N GLY A 39 -3.47 3.23 10.17
CA GLY A 39 -2.89 3.12 8.83
C GLY A 39 -1.88 1.97 8.64
N ASP A 40 -1.38 1.36 9.69
CA ASP A 40 -0.39 0.26 9.63
C ASP A 40 -0.75 -0.95 10.50
N THR A 41 -1.95 -0.94 11.09
CA THR A 41 -2.42 -1.98 12.00
C THR A 41 -3.82 -2.44 11.63
N VAL A 42 -4.00 -3.75 11.44
CA VAL A 42 -5.28 -4.34 11.05
C VAL A 42 -5.63 -5.56 11.89
N ARG A 43 -6.93 -5.82 12.04
CA ARG A 43 -7.44 -7.07 12.59
C ARG A 43 -7.86 -7.99 11.46
N VAL A 44 -7.44 -9.24 11.56
CA VAL A 44 -7.77 -10.29 10.59
C VAL A 44 -8.18 -11.57 11.32
N LYS A 45 -8.90 -12.44 10.61
CA LYS A 45 -9.23 -13.79 11.09
C LYS A 45 -8.28 -14.79 10.43
N GLN A 46 -7.53 -15.52 11.26
CA GLN A 46 -6.70 -16.67 10.88
C GLN A 46 -7.35 -17.93 11.43
N GLY A 47 -7.90 -18.77 10.55
CA GLY A 47 -8.76 -19.88 11.00
C GLY A 47 -9.97 -19.36 11.78
N SER A 48 -10.14 -19.80 13.04
CA SER A 48 -11.21 -19.33 13.94
C SER A 48 -10.81 -18.10 14.77
N LYS A 49 -9.52 -17.76 14.88
CA LYS A 49 -9.02 -16.72 15.79
C LYS A 49 -8.93 -15.37 15.08
N VAL A 50 -9.32 -14.30 15.78
CA VAL A 50 -9.04 -12.92 15.38
C VAL A 50 -7.70 -12.51 15.97
N ILE A 51 -6.80 -12.04 15.11
CA ILE A 51 -5.45 -11.58 15.48
C ILE A 51 -5.24 -10.15 14.97
N THR A 52 -4.35 -9.42 15.62
CA THR A 52 -3.93 -8.08 15.19
C THR A 52 -2.60 -8.15 14.48
N LEU A 53 -2.54 -7.57 13.28
CA LEU A 53 -1.34 -7.47 12.48
C LEU A 53 -0.77 -6.06 12.55
N ARG A 54 0.52 -5.93 12.79
CA ARG A 54 1.31 -4.71 12.62
C ARG A 54 2.19 -4.88 11.38
N MET A 55 1.98 -4.04 10.39
CA MET A 55 2.75 -4.12 9.15
C MET A 55 4.20 -3.68 9.36
N LEU A 56 5.15 -4.54 8.95
CA LEU A 56 6.59 -4.34 9.08
C LEU A 56 7.09 -3.20 8.19
N LEU A 57 8.15 -2.54 8.65
CA LEU A 57 8.94 -1.55 7.91
C LEU A 57 8.18 -0.30 7.49
N ILE A 58 6.97 -0.10 7.95
CA ILE A 58 6.20 1.12 7.68
C ILE A 58 5.70 1.76 8.97
N ASP A 59 5.46 3.06 8.87
CA ASP A 59 4.97 3.89 9.95
C ASP A 59 3.99 4.92 9.39
N THR A 60 2.80 4.99 9.96
CA THR A 60 1.73 5.90 9.57
C THR A 60 1.43 6.90 10.68
N PRO A 61 0.88 8.07 10.35
CA PRO A 61 0.43 9.02 11.37
C PRO A 61 -0.56 8.38 12.34
N GLU A 62 -0.43 8.73 13.61
CA GLU A 62 -1.21 8.17 14.72
C GLU A 62 -2.61 8.81 14.84
N SER A 63 -3.63 7.98 14.99
CA SER A 63 -5.02 8.41 15.16
C SER A 63 -5.69 7.87 16.42
N LYS A 64 -5.05 6.94 17.14
CA LYS A 64 -5.66 6.18 18.24
C LYS A 64 -4.97 6.36 19.59
N ASP A 65 -3.85 7.08 19.65
CA ASP A 65 -3.20 7.39 20.92
C ASP A 65 -4.06 8.40 21.70
N PRO A 66 -4.66 8.04 22.87
CA PRO A 66 -5.53 8.93 23.60
C PRO A 66 -4.78 10.15 24.18
N ASN A 67 -3.46 10.08 24.27
CA ASN A 67 -2.61 11.13 24.86
C ASN A 67 -2.03 12.06 23.79
N LYS A 68 -2.35 11.86 22.52
CA LYS A 68 -1.83 12.66 21.43
C LYS A 68 -2.95 13.13 20.50
N PRO A 69 -2.86 14.35 19.97
CA PRO A 69 -3.81 14.80 18.97
C PRO A 69 -3.72 13.95 17.72
N VAL A 70 -4.85 13.77 17.04
CA VAL A 70 -4.90 13.07 15.75
C VAL A 70 -3.95 13.76 14.77
N GLN A 71 -3.01 13.01 14.24
CA GLN A 71 -1.99 13.53 13.35
C GLN A 71 -2.55 13.74 11.93
N PRO A 72 -2.02 14.69 11.15
CA PRO A 72 -2.38 14.88 9.75
C PRO A 72 -2.25 13.59 8.94
N TYR A 73 -3.24 13.30 8.11
CA TYR A 73 -3.37 12.07 7.31
C TYR A 73 -3.59 10.76 8.07
N ALA A 74 -3.68 10.75 9.40
CA ALA A 74 -3.89 9.52 10.17
C ALA A 74 -5.24 8.86 9.86
N VAL A 75 -6.32 9.65 9.86
CA VAL A 75 -7.66 9.16 9.55
C VAL A 75 -7.77 8.73 8.10
N GLU A 76 -7.19 9.50 7.19
CA GLU A 76 -7.16 9.21 5.77
C GLU A 76 -6.38 7.93 5.45
N ALA A 77 -5.24 7.70 6.13
CA ALA A 77 -4.47 6.47 6.00
C ALA A 77 -5.29 5.23 6.40
N GLY A 78 -5.97 5.29 7.54
CA GLY A 78 -6.85 4.20 7.99
C GLY A 78 -8.01 3.93 7.03
N LYS A 79 -8.66 4.99 6.53
CA LYS A 79 -9.75 4.86 5.53
C LYS A 79 -9.26 4.29 4.21
N TYR A 80 -8.09 4.72 3.76
CA TYR A 80 -7.48 4.21 2.54
C TYR A 80 -7.17 2.72 2.69
N LEU A 81 -6.54 2.32 3.80
CA LEU A 81 -6.23 0.93 4.09
C LEU A 81 -7.50 0.07 4.17
N ASP A 82 -8.55 0.55 4.84
CA ASP A 82 -9.84 -0.15 4.92
C ASP A 82 -10.44 -0.41 3.54
N SER A 83 -10.48 0.62 2.68
CA SER A 83 -10.99 0.49 1.32
C SER A 83 -10.17 -0.47 0.47
N TYR A 84 -8.86 -0.53 0.71
CA TYR A 84 -7.94 -1.40 -0.03
C TYR A 84 -8.06 -2.87 0.36
N LEU A 85 -8.35 -3.15 1.65
CA LEU A 85 -8.37 -4.52 2.19
C LEU A 85 -9.74 -5.19 2.20
N ARG A 86 -10.81 -4.41 2.34
CA ARG A 86 -12.16 -4.89 2.67
C ARG A 86 -12.67 -6.06 1.85
N TYR A 87 -12.31 -6.11 0.59
CA TYR A 87 -12.79 -7.15 -0.35
C TYR A 87 -11.67 -7.89 -1.05
N ALA A 88 -10.43 -7.70 -0.60
CA ALA A 88 -9.28 -8.37 -1.19
C ALA A 88 -9.08 -9.77 -0.62
N ASN A 89 -8.46 -10.64 -1.41
CA ASN A 89 -7.91 -11.90 -0.89
C ASN A 89 -6.63 -11.59 -0.13
N LEU A 90 -6.67 -11.75 1.20
CA LEU A 90 -5.55 -11.40 2.04
C LEU A 90 -4.67 -12.59 2.38
N SER A 91 -3.38 -12.31 2.48
CA SER A 91 -2.41 -13.21 3.09
C SER A 91 -1.36 -12.41 3.85
N MET A 92 -0.81 -13.01 4.89
CA MET A 92 0.28 -12.44 5.68
C MET A 92 1.53 -13.30 5.57
N GLN A 93 2.70 -12.71 5.79
CA GLN A 93 3.99 -13.35 5.72
C GLN A 93 4.89 -12.80 6.83
N TYR A 94 5.50 -13.70 7.62
CA TYR A 94 6.48 -13.29 8.63
C TYR A 94 7.86 -13.11 8.01
N ASP A 95 8.61 -12.17 8.56
CA ASP A 95 10.04 -12.03 8.35
C ASP A 95 10.77 -12.71 9.53
N ASN A 96 11.25 -13.84 9.30
CA ASN A 96 11.98 -14.84 10.10
C ASN A 96 11.91 -14.86 11.63
N ASN A 97 12.36 -13.88 12.41
CA ASN A 97 12.77 -14.19 13.77
C ASN A 97 11.76 -13.84 14.88
N GLN A 98 11.16 -12.69 14.83
CA GLN A 98 10.19 -12.25 15.83
C GLN A 98 8.80 -12.15 15.22
N LYS A 99 7.92 -13.05 15.61
CA LYS A 99 6.56 -13.11 15.04
C LYS A 99 5.61 -12.12 15.68
N THR A 100 5.81 -11.73 16.93
CA THR A 100 4.94 -10.81 17.66
C THR A 100 5.74 -9.74 18.38
N ASP A 101 5.15 -8.58 18.59
CA ASP A 101 5.70 -7.55 19.46
C ASP A 101 5.24 -7.73 20.93
N ARG A 102 5.70 -6.85 21.80
CA ARG A 102 5.35 -6.86 23.24
C ARG A 102 3.86 -6.68 23.53
N TYR A 103 3.09 -6.23 22.56
CA TYR A 103 1.63 -6.05 22.66
C TYR A 103 0.85 -7.21 22.07
N GLY A 104 1.53 -8.28 21.63
CA GLY A 104 0.93 -9.46 21.01
C GLY A 104 0.47 -9.24 19.56
N ARG A 105 0.86 -8.12 18.92
CA ARG A 105 0.56 -7.90 17.50
C ARG A 105 1.52 -8.71 16.64
N HIS A 106 1.00 -9.37 15.61
CA HIS A 106 1.80 -10.12 14.66
C HIS A 106 2.53 -9.17 13.71
N LEU A 107 3.86 -9.28 13.64
CA LEU A 107 4.74 -8.48 12.80
C LEU A 107 4.85 -9.12 11.42
N VAL A 108 4.24 -8.51 10.40
CA VAL A 108 4.05 -9.16 9.11
C VAL A 108 4.24 -8.24 7.91
N TYR A 109 4.50 -8.84 6.77
CA TYR A 109 4.19 -8.30 5.47
C TYR A 109 2.78 -8.73 5.09
N LEU A 110 1.91 -7.78 4.79
CA LEU A 110 0.51 -8.02 4.43
C LEU A 110 0.35 -7.93 2.90
N TYR A 111 -0.44 -8.84 2.34
CA TYR A 111 -0.75 -8.86 0.92
C TYR A 111 -2.25 -8.80 0.69
N ALA A 112 -2.63 -8.04 -0.32
CA ALA A 112 -3.99 -7.95 -0.85
C ALA A 112 -3.94 -8.30 -2.35
N ASN A 113 -4.64 -9.34 -2.77
CA ASN A 113 -4.60 -9.85 -4.15
C ASN A 113 -3.15 -10.04 -4.67
N ASN A 114 -2.29 -10.64 -3.84
CA ASN A 114 -0.84 -10.84 -4.06
C ASN A 114 0.03 -9.58 -4.14
N ARG A 115 -0.51 -8.39 -3.95
CA ARG A 115 0.27 -7.13 -3.89
C ARG A 115 0.64 -6.81 -2.46
N LEU A 116 1.86 -6.36 -2.23
CA LEU A 116 2.37 -5.98 -0.92
C LEU A 116 1.69 -4.68 -0.44
N VAL A 117 0.88 -4.77 0.60
CA VAL A 117 0.13 -3.64 1.18
C VAL A 117 1.08 -2.62 1.81
N ASN A 118 2.16 -3.09 2.45
CA ASN A 118 3.21 -2.23 2.98
C ASN A 118 3.76 -1.28 1.91
N ASP A 119 4.05 -1.79 0.69
CA ASP A 119 4.52 -0.97 -0.43
C ASP A 119 3.44 -0.01 -0.93
N GLU A 120 2.18 -0.45 -0.98
CA GLU A 120 1.07 0.40 -1.39
C GLU A 120 0.86 1.60 -0.46
N MET A 121 0.97 1.40 0.86
CA MET A 121 0.85 2.48 1.84
C MET A 121 2.00 3.51 1.69
N VAL A 122 3.22 3.04 1.44
CA VAL A 122 4.38 3.91 1.15
C VAL A 122 4.22 4.61 -0.20
N ARG A 123 3.84 3.88 -1.24
CA ARG A 123 3.63 4.38 -2.61
C ARG A 123 2.60 5.49 -2.67
N SER A 124 1.51 5.31 -1.96
CA SER A 124 0.44 6.30 -1.88
C SER A 124 0.79 7.50 -0.99
N GLY A 125 1.91 7.45 -0.26
CA GLY A 125 2.35 8.53 0.63
C GLY A 125 1.56 8.62 1.94
N TYR A 126 0.92 7.55 2.37
CA TYR A 126 0.29 7.47 3.70
C TYR A 126 1.22 6.93 4.78
N ALA A 127 2.27 6.21 4.37
CA ALA A 127 3.28 5.69 5.27
C ALA A 127 4.69 6.16 4.89
N ARG A 128 5.54 6.30 5.90
CA ARG A 128 6.99 6.36 5.74
C ARG A 128 7.59 4.96 5.95
N VAL A 129 8.82 4.76 5.49
CA VAL A 129 9.62 3.62 5.93
C VAL A 129 10.14 3.90 7.33
N GLY A 130 9.84 3.00 8.28
CA GLY A 130 10.19 3.18 9.69
C GLY A 130 10.19 1.86 10.45
N TYR A 131 10.55 1.92 11.75
CA TYR A 131 10.66 0.74 12.62
C TYR A 131 11.53 -0.36 12.01
N ILE A 132 12.76 0.04 11.61
CA ILE A 132 13.74 -0.83 10.96
C ILE A 132 14.54 -1.55 12.03
N TYR A 133 14.18 -2.82 12.28
CA TYR A 133 14.89 -3.69 13.22
C TYR A 133 15.62 -4.82 12.46
N SER A 134 15.49 -6.05 12.94
CA SER A 134 16.08 -7.24 12.31
C SER A 134 15.36 -7.66 11.02
N GLN A 135 14.06 -7.36 10.91
CA GLN A 135 13.25 -7.66 9.74
C GLN A 135 13.54 -6.66 8.62
N LYS A 136 14.15 -7.12 7.51
CA LYS A 136 14.65 -6.22 6.45
C LYS A 136 14.37 -6.70 5.04
N TYR A 137 13.59 -7.77 4.86
CA TYR A 137 13.44 -8.40 3.55
C TYR A 137 13.01 -7.43 2.45
N TYR A 138 12.00 -6.58 2.71
CA TYR A 138 11.53 -5.58 1.74
C TYR A 138 12.11 -4.17 1.92
N LEU A 139 13.09 -3.98 2.82
CA LEU A 139 13.59 -2.64 3.18
C LEU A 139 14.03 -1.83 1.96
N ASN A 140 14.87 -2.40 1.10
CA ASN A 140 15.41 -1.69 -0.06
C ASN A 140 14.31 -1.33 -1.09
N ALA A 141 13.37 -2.24 -1.31
CA ALA A 141 12.22 -1.99 -2.19
C ALA A 141 11.35 -0.85 -1.65
N LEU A 142 11.01 -0.88 -0.36
CA LEU A 142 10.20 0.14 0.29
C LEU A 142 10.89 1.51 0.31
N LYS A 143 12.19 1.57 0.55
CA LYS A 143 12.97 2.83 0.46
C LYS A 143 12.95 3.41 -0.95
N LYS A 144 13.03 2.58 -1.98
CA LYS A 144 12.91 3.03 -3.37
C LYS A 144 11.51 3.61 -3.64
N THR A 145 10.46 2.94 -3.19
CA THR A 145 9.07 3.43 -3.29
C THR A 145 8.89 4.74 -2.52
N GLU A 146 9.42 4.83 -1.31
CA GLU A 146 9.38 6.04 -0.48
C GLU A 146 10.03 7.23 -1.18
N SER A 147 11.19 7.05 -1.81
CA SER A 147 11.89 8.13 -2.52
C SER A 147 11.01 8.75 -3.60
N VAL A 148 10.22 7.93 -4.32
CA VAL A 148 9.27 8.40 -5.34
C VAL A 148 8.11 9.17 -4.71
N ALA A 149 7.52 8.65 -3.62
CA ALA A 149 6.43 9.33 -2.90
C ALA A 149 6.89 10.70 -2.36
N LYS A 150 8.11 10.75 -1.81
CA LYS A 150 8.76 11.96 -1.31
C LYS A 150 9.01 12.99 -2.41
N ALA A 151 9.58 12.58 -3.53
CA ALA A 151 9.83 13.46 -4.68
C ALA A 151 8.53 14.07 -5.23
N LYS A 152 7.44 13.31 -5.23
CA LYS A 152 6.10 13.74 -5.64
C LYS A 152 5.35 14.52 -4.56
N LYS A 153 5.92 14.69 -3.36
CA LYS A 153 5.29 15.35 -2.20
C LYS A 153 3.90 14.80 -1.89
N LEU A 154 3.73 13.48 -1.94
CA LEU A 154 2.44 12.85 -1.70
C LEU A 154 2.09 12.89 -0.21
N ARG A 155 0.88 13.32 0.13
CA ARG A 155 0.24 13.28 1.47
C ARG A 155 1.16 13.66 2.63
N ILE A 156 1.71 12.70 3.43
CA ILE A 156 2.59 13.01 4.55
C ILE A 156 3.82 13.82 4.11
N TRP A 157 4.27 13.63 2.89
CA TRP A 157 5.41 14.34 2.29
C TRP A 157 5.05 15.74 1.77
N SER A 158 3.76 16.08 1.68
CA SER A 158 3.31 17.42 1.28
C SER A 158 3.46 18.47 2.38
N ILE A 159 3.65 18.04 3.63
CA ILE A 159 3.80 18.91 4.79
C ILE A 159 5.30 19.03 5.10
N PRO A 160 5.92 20.21 4.92
CA PRO A 160 7.34 20.40 5.19
C PRO A 160 7.68 20.10 6.65
N GLY A 161 8.72 19.28 6.87
CA GLY A 161 9.21 18.94 8.21
C GLY A 161 8.31 18.03 9.04
N TYR A 162 7.20 17.55 8.48
CA TYR A 162 6.25 16.71 9.21
C TYR A 162 6.78 15.28 9.45
N VAL A 163 7.36 14.66 8.44
CA VAL A 163 7.97 13.34 8.59
C VAL A 163 9.32 13.48 9.29
N ASN A 164 9.49 12.78 10.42
CA ASN A 164 10.77 12.78 11.12
C ASN A 164 11.81 11.95 10.34
N THR A 165 12.72 12.60 9.65
CA THR A 165 13.76 11.95 8.85
C THR A 165 14.98 11.52 9.66
N ARG A 166 15.11 11.97 10.91
CA ARG A 166 16.23 11.66 11.81
C ARG A 166 15.91 10.59 12.85
N GLY A 167 14.62 10.24 12.99
CA GLY A 167 14.13 9.26 13.96
C GLY A 167 12.81 8.65 13.51
N GLU A 168 12.09 8.05 14.42
CA GLU A 168 10.78 7.45 14.15
C GLU A 168 9.64 8.47 14.25
N GLY A 169 8.53 8.17 13.61
CA GLY A 169 7.28 8.91 13.72
C GLY A 169 7.24 10.24 12.95
N PHE A 170 6.43 11.14 13.48
CA PHE A 170 6.05 12.39 12.83
C PHE A 170 6.23 13.57 13.79
N ILE A 171 6.73 14.70 13.29
CA ILE A 171 6.89 15.94 14.02
C ILE A 171 5.61 16.76 13.83
N TYR A 172 4.74 16.76 14.84
CA TYR A 172 3.47 17.45 14.78
C TYR A 172 3.23 18.30 16.02
N ASN A 173 3.04 19.61 15.81
CA ASN A 173 2.61 20.54 16.84
C ASN A 173 1.22 21.06 16.48
N PRO A 174 0.17 20.68 17.23
CA PRO A 174 -1.21 21.08 16.91
C PRO A 174 -1.46 22.58 17.03
N THR A 175 -0.60 23.33 17.77
CA THR A 175 -0.73 24.79 17.92
C THR A 175 -0.24 25.56 16.69
N LYS A 176 0.53 24.94 15.81
CA LYS A 176 0.91 25.53 14.52
C LYS A 176 -0.10 25.13 13.47
N PRO A 177 -0.76 26.08 12.76
CA PRO A 177 -1.65 25.72 11.67
C PRO A 177 -0.89 24.86 10.66
N VAL A 178 -1.36 23.64 10.44
CA VAL A 178 -0.90 22.86 9.30
C VAL A 178 -1.39 23.59 8.06
N VAL A 179 -0.52 24.32 7.40
CA VAL A 179 -0.80 24.84 6.06
C VAL A 179 -0.92 23.59 5.17
N LYS A 180 -2.13 23.03 5.14
CA LYS A 180 -2.50 22.11 4.06
C LYS A 180 -2.36 22.95 2.80
N LYS A 181 -1.23 22.87 2.09
CA LYS A 181 -1.23 23.28 0.69
C LYS A 181 -2.37 22.50 0.08
N GLN A 182 -3.46 23.21 -0.20
CA GLN A 182 -4.62 22.64 -0.88
C GLN A 182 -4.07 21.78 -2.01
N ALA A 183 -4.60 20.57 -2.13
CA ALA A 183 -4.44 19.82 -3.36
C ALA A 183 -4.57 20.83 -4.51
N PRO A 184 -3.67 20.85 -5.50
CA PRO A 184 -3.68 21.89 -6.50
C PRO A 184 -5.13 22.10 -6.94
N LYS A 185 -5.65 23.33 -6.76
CA LYS A 185 -6.98 23.71 -7.24
C LYS A 185 -7.05 23.20 -8.66
N PRO A 186 -8.18 22.66 -9.10
CA PRO A 186 -8.36 22.32 -10.51
C PRO A 186 -7.91 23.55 -11.30
N VAL A 187 -6.81 23.39 -12.04
CA VAL A 187 -6.32 24.44 -12.92
C VAL A 187 -7.49 24.84 -13.77
N ALA A 188 -7.90 26.10 -13.67
CA ALA A 188 -8.91 26.70 -14.52
C ALA A 188 -8.58 26.27 -15.95
N LYS A 189 -9.62 25.84 -16.67
CA LYS A 189 -9.59 25.34 -18.03
C LYS A 189 -8.56 26.10 -18.89
N GLN A 190 -7.36 25.59 -18.99
CA GLN A 190 -6.47 25.93 -20.09
C GLN A 190 -7.00 25.20 -21.31
N ALA A 191 -7.08 25.94 -22.41
CA ALA A 191 -7.61 25.52 -23.68
C ALA A 191 -7.12 24.11 -24.06
N VAL A 192 -8.05 23.28 -24.54
CA VAL A 192 -7.83 21.96 -25.08
C VAL A 192 -6.79 22.05 -26.21
N VAL A 193 -5.54 21.77 -25.90
CA VAL A 193 -4.57 21.40 -26.93
C VAL A 193 -4.95 19.98 -27.33
N LYS A 194 -5.44 19.82 -28.55
CA LYS A 194 -5.67 18.54 -29.20
C LYS A 194 -4.34 17.77 -29.22
N GLN A 195 -4.18 16.81 -28.32
CA GLN A 195 -3.13 15.82 -28.48
C GLN A 195 -3.53 14.81 -29.56
N PRO A 196 -2.59 14.42 -30.45
CA PRO A 196 -2.87 13.43 -31.48
C PRO A 196 -3.24 12.10 -30.84
N ALA A 197 -4.23 11.44 -31.41
CA ALA A 197 -4.67 10.13 -31.04
C ALA A 197 -3.54 9.11 -31.24
N THR A 198 -2.77 8.82 -30.21
CA THR A 198 -1.96 7.61 -30.19
C THR A 198 -2.83 6.45 -29.72
N LYS A 199 -3.05 5.50 -30.62
CA LYS A 199 -3.61 4.18 -30.35
C LYS A 199 -2.68 3.42 -29.40
N ALA A 200 -2.72 3.70 -28.11
CA ALA A 200 -2.29 2.78 -27.08
C ALA A 200 -3.56 2.14 -26.54
N GLY A 201 -3.87 0.92 -27.00
CA GLY A 201 -4.97 0.15 -26.50
C GLY A 201 -4.79 -0.09 -25.02
N TYR A 202 -5.53 0.66 -24.20
CA TYR A 202 -5.83 0.18 -22.87
C TYR A 202 -6.52 -1.18 -23.04
N PRO A 203 -6.18 -2.23 -22.27
CA PRO A 203 -7.00 -3.41 -22.27
C PRO A 203 -8.36 -2.94 -21.77
N THR A 204 -9.26 -2.73 -22.72
CA THR A 204 -10.69 -2.56 -22.43
C THR A 204 -11.00 -3.72 -21.54
N SER A 205 -11.36 -3.44 -20.31
CA SER A 205 -11.66 -4.45 -19.32
C SER A 205 -12.68 -5.40 -19.93
N LYS A 206 -12.24 -6.59 -20.20
CA LYS A 206 -13.11 -7.65 -20.67
C LYS A 206 -14.18 -7.85 -19.63
N TYR A 207 -15.42 -8.07 -20.04
CA TYR A 207 -16.46 -8.52 -19.11
C TYR A 207 -15.94 -9.68 -18.26
N ARG A 208 -16.20 -9.67 -16.97
CA ARG A 208 -15.96 -10.85 -16.15
C ARG A 208 -16.78 -12.00 -16.68
N LYS A 209 -16.24 -13.22 -16.64
CA LYS A 209 -16.93 -14.41 -17.14
C LYS A 209 -18.35 -14.50 -16.55
N GLY A 210 -19.35 -14.54 -17.41
CA GLY A 210 -20.76 -14.58 -17.03
C GLY A 210 -21.39 -13.22 -16.66
N ALA A 211 -20.65 -12.12 -16.71
CA ALA A 211 -21.23 -10.80 -16.47
C ALA A 211 -22.07 -10.34 -17.65
N PRO A 212 -23.29 -9.80 -17.44
CA PRO A 212 -24.09 -9.21 -18.51
C PRO A 212 -23.46 -7.92 -19.03
N LYS A 213 -23.76 -7.57 -20.28
CA LYS A 213 -23.26 -6.34 -20.90
C LYS A 213 -23.79 -5.08 -20.22
N THR A 214 -25.00 -5.14 -19.68
CA THR A 214 -25.66 -4.03 -18.99
C THR A 214 -26.27 -4.51 -17.68
N PHE A 215 -26.37 -3.61 -16.70
CA PHE A 215 -26.93 -3.91 -15.39
C PHE A 215 -28.16 -3.04 -15.13
N GLN A 216 -29.18 -3.60 -14.50
CA GLN A 216 -30.38 -2.88 -14.14
C GLN A 216 -30.11 -1.87 -13.02
N ASN A 217 -29.31 -2.25 -12.04
CA ASN A 217 -29.00 -1.45 -10.86
C ASN A 217 -27.62 -1.79 -10.28
N CYS A 218 -27.19 -1.02 -9.28
CA CYS A 218 -25.90 -1.20 -8.62
C CYS A 218 -25.77 -2.52 -7.87
N THR A 219 -26.87 -3.07 -7.34
CA THR A 219 -26.84 -4.37 -6.66
C THR A 219 -26.49 -5.49 -7.63
N ALA A 220 -27.06 -5.48 -8.83
CA ALA A 220 -26.75 -6.43 -9.88
C ALA A 220 -25.29 -6.27 -10.38
N LEU A 221 -24.82 -5.02 -10.56
CA LEU A 221 -23.46 -4.74 -10.97
C LEU A 221 -22.44 -5.20 -9.92
N LYS A 222 -22.68 -4.95 -8.63
CA LYS A 222 -21.77 -5.31 -7.54
C LYS A 222 -21.57 -6.80 -7.35
N LYS A 223 -22.46 -7.65 -7.84
CA LYS A 223 -22.26 -9.12 -7.86
C LYS A 223 -21.03 -9.52 -8.70
N TYR A 224 -20.75 -8.78 -9.77
CA TYR A 224 -19.62 -9.02 -10.66
C TYR A 224 -18.45 -8.05 -10.43
N TYR A 225 -18.77 -6.81 -10.05
CA TYR A 225 -17.81 -5.72 -9.85
C TYR A 225 -18.05 -5.08 -8.48
N PRO A 226 -17.58 -5.68 -7.38
CA PRO A 226 -17.90 -5.27 -6.01
C PRO A 226 -17.58 -3.81 -5.67
N TYR A 227 -16.62 -3.22 -6.37
CA TYR A 227 -16.15 -1.84 -6.16
C TYR A 227 -16.80 -0.81 -7.07
N GLY A 228 -17.73 -1.25 -7.90
CA GLY A 228 -18.19 -0.44 -9.01
C GLY A 228 -17.30 -0.56 -10.23
N VAL A 229 -17.55 0.28 -11.23
CA VAL A 229 -16.81 0.30 -12.50
C VAL A 229 -16.50 1.72 -12.91
N THR A 230 -15.30 1.94 -13.44
CA THR A 230 -14.87 3.26 -13.90
C THR A 230 -15.49 3.61 -15.24
N ILE A 231 -15.49 4.91 -15.62
CA ILE A 231 -15.95 5.41 -16.91
C ILE A 231 -15.30 4.71 -18.12
N HIS A 232 -14.14 4.09 -17.93
CA HIS A 232 -13.43 3.36 -19.00
C HIS A 232 -13.80 1.88 -19.05
N HIS A 233 -14.62 1.40 -18.12
CA HIS A 233 -15.04 0.00 -18.08
C HIS A 233 -16.21 -0.25 -19.03
N VAL A 234 -16.20 -1.38 -19.76
CA VAL A 234 -17.25 -1.76 -20.72
C VAL A 234 -18.65 -1.86 -20.09
N SER A 235 -18.75 -2.10 -18.78
CA SER A 235 -20.03 -2.16 -18.04
C SER A 235 -20.43 -0.81 -17.41
N TYR A 236 -19.68 0.28 -17.65
CA TYR A 236 -20.03 1.58 -17.12
C TYR A 236 -21.32 2.09 -17.76
N GLN A 237 -22.22 2.56 -16.90
CA GLN A 237 -23.45 3.21 -17.32
C GLN A 237 -23.63 4.49 -16.52
N LYS A 238 -23.73 5.62 -17.21
CA LYS A 238 -23.85 6.97 -16.61
C LYS A 238 -25.00 7.08 -15.58
N LYS A 239 -26.08 6.30 -15.75
CA LYS A 239 -27.21 6.25 -14.81
C LYS A 239 -26.85 5.69 -13.43
N HIS A 240 -25.72 4.96 -13.31
CA HIS A 240 -25.24 4.34 -12.09
C HIS A 240 -24.12 5.15 -11.40
N ASP A 241 -23.64 6.21 -12.05
CA ASP A 241 -22.68 7.19 -11.53
C ASP A 241 -23.47 8.42 -11.05
N ARG A 242 -23.96 8.35 -9.79
CA ARG A 242 -24.89 9.35 -9.25
C ARG A 242 -24.22 10.68 -8.95
N ASP A 243 -23.04 10.66 -8.40
CA ASP A 243 -22.27 11.85 -7.99
C ASP A 243 -21.33 12.37 -9.09
N LYS A 244 -21.34 11.70 -10.26
CA LYS A 244 -20.60 12.08 -11.48
C LYS A 244 -19.07 12.15 -11.26
N ASP A 245 -18.55 11.30 -10.40
CA ASP A 245 -17.12 11.21 -10.11
C ASP A 245 -16.36 10.26 -11.06
N LYS A 246 -17.06 9.70 -12.08
CA LYS A 246 -16.56 8.74 -13.09
C LYS A 246 -16.40 7.31 -12.56
N LEU A 247 -17.05 7.00 -11.46
CA LEU A 247 -17.12 5.67 -10.88
C LEU A 247 -18.59 5.29 -10.66
N ALA A 248 -19.07 4.28 -11.35
CA ALA A 248 -20.46 3.84 -11.24
C ALA A 248 -20.61 2.76 -10.18
N CYS A 249 -21.63 2.89 -9.33
CA CYS A 249 -21.98 1.89 -8.29
C CYS A 249 -20.93 1.65 -7.23
N GLU A 250 -20.08 2.62 -6.94
CA GLU A 250 -19.14 2.56 -5.82
C GLU A 250 -19.84 2.37 -4.48
N ALA A 251 -19.10 1.93 -3.45
CA ALA A 251 -19.57 2.01 -2.08
C ALA A 251 -19.56 3.48 -1.66
N SER A 252 -20.62 3.94 -0.98
CA SER A 252 -20.75 5.32 -0.51
C SER A 252 -19.44 5.81 0.09
N LYS A 253 -18.89 6.91 -0.44
CA LYS A 253 -17.63 7.57 -0.05
C LYS A 253 -16.33 7.02 -0.67
N VAL A 254 -16.38 6.27 -1.75
CA VAL A 254 -15.20 5.93 -2.55
C VAL A 254 -15.17 6.84 -3.76
N SER A 255 -14.23 7.77 -3.81
CA SER A 255 -13.97 8.58 -5.00
C SER A 255 -13.06 7.83 -5.97
N TYR A 256 -13.21 8.13 -7.28
CA TYR A 256 -12.36 7.58 -8.33
C TYR A 256 -10.88 7.73 -8.02
N GLN A 257 -10.15 6.63 -8.07
CA GLN A 257 -8.69 6.58 -7.92
C GLN A 257 -8.05 6.08 -9.21
N ALA A 258 -6.87 6.62 -9.54
CA ALA A 258 -6.19 6.30 -10.79
C ALA A 258 -5.90 4.79 -10.99
N TRP A 259 -5.79 4.01 -9.91
CA TRP A 259 -5.61 2.55 -9.95
C TRP A 259 -6.87 1.78 -10.35
N MET A 260 -8.06 2.40 -10.25
CA MET A 260 -9.34 1.81 -10.67
C MET A 260 -9.48 1.75 -12.19
N LYS A 261 -8.54 2.34 -12.94
CA LYS A 261 -8.54 2.29 -14.41
C LYS A 261 -8.39 0.88 -14.98
N ASN A 262 -7.90 -0.07 -14.20
CA ASN A 262 -7.52 -1.41 -14.66
C ASN A 262 -8.43 -2.52 -14.10
N ASN A 263 -9.58 -2.19 -13.53
CA ASN A 263 -10.55 -3.18 -13.04
C ASN A 263 -11.61 -3.50 -14.08
#